data_82aafa8fad98160d69ddbddcbb9262f4
#
_entry.id   82aafa8fad98160d69ddbddcbb9262f4
#
_cell.length_a   1.000
_cell.length_b   1.000
_cell.length_c   1.000
_cell.angle_alpha   90.00
_cell.angle_beta   90.00
_cell.angle_gamma   90.00
#
_symmetry.space_group_name_H-M   'P 1'
#
loop_
_entity.id
_entity.type
_entity.pdbx_description
1 polymer ?
#
loop_
_entity_poly.entity_id
_entity_poly.type
_entity_poly.pdbx_seq_one_letter_code
_entity_poly.pdbx_strand_id
1 'polypeptide(L)'
;MKLRQRCNFKIIGMEEANTVRLHGTWRSPYAKRVELALHLKGIAFEYVEEDLNNKSPSLIKFNPVYKKVPVLVHNGKPIAESLCIIEYIDETWKVGPQLLPQDPYRRANVRFWASFIHQQLYETMFTVLKTAGEAQERAIDELLEKLQVLEEGIEEFYPNGIPSIRHQNMGILEILICCLLGPYKLQEQVLDIQIIKPERTPLIFSW
;
A
#
# COMPACT_ATOMS: atom_id res chain seq x y z
N MET A 1 33.51 -17.10 -59.56
CA MET A 1 33.86 -16.97 -58.16
C MET A 1 33.19 -15.70 -57.64
N LYS A 2 31.99 -15.81 -57.02
CA LYS A 2 31.21 -14.69 -56.49
C LYS A 2 31.19 -14.80 -54.96
N LEU A 3 31.89 -13.86 -54.32
CA LEU A 3 31.88 -13.67 -52.88
C LEU A 3 30.51 -13.18 -52.43
N ARG A 4 29.81 -13.96 -51.60
CA ARG A 4 28.63 -13.53 -50.84
C ARG A 4 29.11 -12.81 -49.59
N GLN A 5 29.00 -11.47 -49.60
CA GLN A 5 29.07 -10.70 -48.35
C GLN A 5 27.82 -11.02 -47.52
N ARG A 6 28.05 -11.60 -46.33
CA ARG A 6 27.04 -11.70 -45.29
C ARG A 6 26.94 -10.32 -44.60
N CYS A 7 25.86 -9.62 -44.84
CA CYS A 7 25.49 -8.47 -44.00
C CYS A 7 25.08 -9.02 -42.63
N ASN A 8 25.94 -8.81 -41.64
CA ASN A 8 25.57 -8.94 -40.24
C ASN A 8 24.69 -7.73 -39.86
N PHE A 9 23.38 -7.87 -39.93
CA PHE A 9 22.46 -6.97 -39.26
C PHE A 9 22.62 -7.20 -37.74
N LYS A 10 23.36 -6.30 -37.10
CA LYS A 10 23.33 -6.14 -35.64
C LYS A 10 21.92 -5.66 -35.32
N ILE A 11 21.09 -6.50 -34.73
CA ILE A 11 19.81 -6.12 -34.16
C ILE A 11 20.14 -5.19 -33.00
N ILE A 12 20.03 -3.89 -33.25
CA ILE A 12 20.17 -2.83 -32.26
C ILE A 12 18.93 -2.96 -31.36
N GLY A 13 19.19 -3.26 -30.08
CA GLY A 13 18.39 -2.94 -28.90
C GLY A 13 16.87 -3.05 -29.07
N MET A 14 16.31 -4.23 -28.80
CA MET A 14 14.99 -4.26 -28.20
C MET A 14 15.14 -3.45 -26.88
N GLU A 15 14.46 -2.28 -26.80
CA GLU A 15 14.19 -1.65 -25.51
C GLU A 15 13.70 -2.77 -24.58
N GLU A 16 14.42 -3.01 -23.47
CA GLU A 16 13.94 -3.92 -22.44
C GLU A 16 12.55 -3.41 -22.06
N ALA A 17 11.53 -4.15 -22.45
CA ALA A 17 10.16 -3.79 -22.13
C ALA A 17 10.10 -3.55 -20.62
N ASN A 18 9.68 -2.32 -20.23
CA ASN A 18 9.60 -1.92 -18.82
C ASN A 18 8.59 -2.82 -18.12
N THR A 19 9.06 -3.96 -17.59
CA THR A 19 8.23 -5.01 -17.01
C THR A 19 8.03 -4.75 -15.54
N VAL A 20 6.76 -4.57 -15.14
CA VAL A 20 6.36 -4.40 -13.74
C VAL A 20 5.44 -5.56 -13.36
N ARG A 21 5.80 -6.31 -12.32
CA ARG A 21 5.00 -7.40 -11.77
C ARG A 21 4.77 -7.16 -10.28
N LEU A 22 3.55 -7.37 -9.83
CA LEU A 22 3.18 -7.30 -8.42
C LEU A 22 2.76 -8.69 -7.94
N HIS A 23 3.60 -9.32 -7.12
CA HIS A 23 3.23 -10.51 -6.37
C HIS A 23 2.39 -10.10 -5.16
N GLY A 24 1.16 -10.58 -5.10
CA GLY A 24 0.20 -10.22 -4.06
C GLY A 24 -0.81 -11.31 -3.81
N THR A 25 -1.76 -11.05 -2.95
CA THR A 25 -3.00 -11.81 -2.83
C THR A 25 -4.15 -10.85 -2.61
N TRP A 26 -5.30 -11.13 -3.20
CA TRP A 26 -6.48 -10.27 -3.17
C TRP A 26 -6.94 -9.92 -1.74
N ARG A 27 -6.63 -10.78 -0.76
CA ARG A 27 -6.95 -10.59 0.66
C ARG A 27 -5.98 -9.70 1.42
N SER A 28 -4.83 -9.37 0.82
CA SER A 28 -3.78 -8.61 1.51
C SER A 28 -4.00 -7.11 1.39
N PRO A 29 -4.30 -6.40 2.48
CA PRO A 29 -4.37 -4.94 2.46
C PRO A 29 -3.02 -4.32 2.10
N TYR A 30 -1.93 -4.99 2.42
CA TYR A 30 -0.57 -4.55 2.07
C TYR A 30 -0.31 -4.63 0.55
N ALA A 31 -0.82 -5.67 -0.13
CA ALA A 31 -0.75 -5.75 -1.58
C ALA A 31 -1.65 -4.71 -2.25
N LYS A 32 -2.84 -4.47 -1.68
CA LYS A 32 -3.76 -3.44 -2.17
C LYS A 32 -3.19 -2.03 -2.13
N ARG A 33 -2.35 -1.69 -1.15
CA ARG A 33 -1.64 -0.40 -1.10
C ARG A 33 -0.78 -0.18 -2.35
N VAL A 34 -0.01 -1.21 -2.72
CA VAL A 34 0.90 -1.16 -3.87
C VAL A 34 0.10 -1.13 -5.18
N GLU A 35 -0.92 -1.97 -5.28
CA GLU A 35 -1.84 -1.98 -6.42
C GLU A 35 -2.45 -0.59 -6.65
N LEU A 36 -2.96 0.03 -5.58
CA LEU A 36 -3.54 1.38 -5.64
C LEU A 36 -2.50 2.44 -6.06
N ALA A 37 -1.28 2.37 -5.52
CA ALA A 37 -0.21 3.28 -5.89
C ALA A 37 0.17 3.16 -7.37
N LEU A 38 0.26 1.94 -7.92
CA LEU A 38 0.52 1.70 -9.35
C LEU A 38 -0.62 2.27 -10.22
N HIS A 39 -1.87 2.06 -9.83
CA HIS A 39 -3.03 2.62 -10.55
C HIS A 39 -3.04 4.15 -10.51
N LEU A 40 -2.76 4.77 -9.37
CA LEU A 40 -2.67 6.23 -9.24
C LEU A 40 -1.58 6.83 -10.13
N LYS A 41 -0.48 6.11 -10.32
CA LYS A 41 0.60 6.51 -11.22
C LYS A 41 0.33 6.13 -12.68
N GLY A 42 -0.77 5.44 -12.99
CA GLY A 42 -1.07 4.98 -14.35
C GLY A 42 -0.07 3.95 -14.89
N ILE A 43 0.57 3.18 -14.00
CA ILE A 43 1.58 2.19 -14.38
C ILE A 43 0.90 0.87 -14.69
N ALA A 44 1.11 0.36 -15.89
CA ALA A 44 0.68 -0.98 -16.28
C ALA A 44 1.56 -2.02 -15.58
N PHE A 45 0.95 -3.05 -15.02
CA PHE A 45 1.64 -4.14 -14.33
C PHE A 45 0.90 -5.47 -14.49
N GLU A 46 1.65 -6.54 -14.38
CA GLU A 46 1.13 -7.91 -14.26
C GLU A 46 0.89 -8.20 -12.78
N TYR A 47 -0.32 -8.58 -12.40
CA TYR A 47 -0.62 -9.05 -11.06
C TYR A 47 -0.41 -10.57 -10.98
N VAL A 48 0.44 -11.00 -10.05
CA VAL A 48 0.72 -12.42 -9.80
C VAL A 48 0.07 -12.80 -8.47
N GLU A 49 -1.04 -13.54 -8.55
CA GLU A 49 -1.72 -14.03 -7.35
C GLU A 49 -0.89 -15.11 -6.66
N GLU A 50 -0.66 -14.95 -5.36
CA GLU A 50 0.11 -15.87 -4.52
C GLU A 50 -0.80 -16.64 -3.55
N ASP A 51 -0.66 -17.97 -3.53
CA ASP A 51 -1.22 -18.78 -2.46
C ASP A 51 -0.30 -18.75 -1.24
N LEU A 52 -0.72 -18.09 -0.17
CA LEU A 52 0.07 -17.96 1.04
C LEU A 52 0.23 -19.27 1.83
N ASN A 53 -0.60 -20.28 1.55
CA ASN A 53 -0.48 -21.61 2.15
C ASN A 53 0.53 -22.47 1.37
N ASN A 54 0.69 -22.18 0.07
CA ASN A 54 1.64 -22.86 -0.81
C ASN A 54 2.40 -21.84 -1.66
N LYS A 55 3.30 -21.09 -0.99
CA LYS A 55 4.03 -19.97 -1.58
C LYS A 55 4.85 -20.40 -2.79
N SER A 56 4.79 -19.61 -3.86
CA SER A 56 5.53 -19.90 -5.08
C SER A 56 7.05 -19.84 -4.87
N PRO A 57 7.84 -20.63 -5.62
CA PRO A 57 9.30 -20.52 -5.61
C PRO A 57 9.80 -19.11 -5.97
N SER A 58 9.07 -18.39 -6.83
CA SER A 58 9.37 -17.03 -7.21
C SER A 58 9.21 -16.08 -6.02
N LEU A 59 8.13 -16.15 -5.25
CA LEU A 59 7.94 -15.32 -4.05
C LEU A 59 9.06 -15.58 -3.03
N ILE A 60 9.41 -16.83 -2.79
CA ILE A 60 10.49 -17.19 -1.85
C ILE A 60 11.84 -16.65 -2.34
N LYS A 61 12.11 -16.72 -3.65
CA LYS A 61 13.32 -16.18 -4.27
C LYS A 61 13.39 -14.65 -4.18
N PHE A 62 12.28 -13.96 -4.43
CA PHE A 62 12.23 -12.50 -4.49
C PHE A 62 12.16 -11.85 -3.09
N ASN A 63 11.61 -12.54 -2.09
CA ASN A 63 11.61 -12.09 -0.69
C ASN A 63 12.08 -13.22 0.25
N PRO A 64 13.37 -13.57 0.23
CA PRO A 64 13.90 -14.66 1.05
C PRO A 64 13.87 -14.36 2.54
N VAL A 65 13.84 -13.08 2.94
CA VAL A 65 13.86 -12.62 4.34
C VAL A 65 12.53 -12.91 5.02
N TYR A 66 11.45 -12.35 4.49
CA TYR A 66 10.13 -12.45 5.12
C TYR A 66 9.20 -13.45 4.45
N LYS A 67 9.43 -13.76 3.16
CA LYS A 67 8.59 -14.64 2.34
C LYS A 67 7.13 -14.21 2.37
N LYS A 68 6.90 -12.89 2.37
CA LYS A 68 5.58 -12.22 2.44
C LYS A 68 5.29 -11.46 1.17
N VAL A 69 4.01 -11.23 0.92
CA VAL A 69 3.51 -10.29 -0.09
C VAL A 69 3.22 -8.94 0.58
N PRO A 70 3.27 -7.82 -0.17
CA PRO A 70 3.60 -7.70 -1.61
C PRO A 70 5.11 -7.80 -1.91
N VAL A 71 5.40 -8.17 -3.15
CA VAL A 71 6.72 -7.96 -3.76
C VAL A 71 6.51 -7.34 -5.14
N LEU A 72 7.10 -6.18 -5.39
CA LEU A 72 7.16 -5.56 -6.70
C LEU A 72 8.42 -6.04 -7.42
N VAL A 73 8.28 -6.53 -8.64
CA VAL A 73 9.43 -6.88 -9.48
C VAL A 73 9.45 -5.93 -10.68
N HIS A 74 10.42 -5.03 -10.70
CA HIS A 74 10.61 -4.06 -11.78
C HIS A 74 11.89 -4.40 -12.56
N ASN A 75 11.75 -4.76 -13.84
CA ASN A 75 12.85 -5.18 -14.71
C ASN A 75 13.72 -6.26 -14.07
N GLY A 76 13.07 -7.28 -13.48
CA GLY A 76 13.72 -8.41 -12.82
C GLY A 76 14.29 -8.11 -11.42
N LYS A 77 14.21 -6.87 -10.92
CA LYS A 77 14.70 -6.46 -9.59
C LYS A 77 13.56 -6.46 -8.59
N PRO A 78 13.59 -7.30 -7.53
CA PRO A 78 12.54 -7.35 -6.53
C PRO A 78 12.69 -6.25 -5.47
N ILE A 79 11.57 -5.68 -5.07
CA ILE A 79 11.42 -4.74 -3.95
C ILE A 79 10.33 -5.32 -3.04
N ALA A 80 10.63 -5.46 -1.74
CA ALA A 80 9.70 -5.91 -0.72
C ALA A 80 9.36 -4.77 0.24
N GLU A 81 8.38 -4.98 1.12
CA GLU A 81 7.79 -4.04 2.07
C GLU A 81 6.92 -2.97 1.39
N SER A 82 5.61 -2.98 1.70
CA SER A 82 4.62 -2.16 0.99
C SER A 82 4.92 -0.65 1.04
N LEU A 83 5.44 -0.13 2.16
CA LEU A 83 5.81 1.28 2.27
C LEU A 83 7.02 1.60 1.39
N CYS A 84 8.07 0.76 1.43
CA CYS A 84 9.24 0.91 0.57
C CYS A 84 8.88 0.84 -0.91
N ILE A 85 7.95 -0.07 -1.27
CA ILE A 85 7.48 -0.21 -2.64
C ILE A 85 6.74 1.06 -3.10
N ILE A 86 5.86 1.64 -2.26
CA ILE A 86 5.13 2.86 -2.61
C ILE A 86 6.08 4.04 -2.80
N GLU A 87 7.08 4.19 -1.92
CA GLU A 87 8.11 5.22 -2.09
C GLU A 87 8.93 5.01 -3.37
N TYR A 88 9.34 3.77 -3.65
CA TYR A 88 10.02 3.42 -4.90
C TYR A 88 9.19 3.77 -6.14
N ILE A 89 7.87 3.49 -6.12
CA ILE A 89 6.95 3.86 -7.19
C ILE A 89 6.93 5.38 -7.38
N ASP A 90 6.81 6.15 -6.30
CA ASP A 90 6.76 7.62 -6.36
C ASP A 90 8.09 8.24 -6.86
N GLU A 91 9.21 7.64 -6.49
CA GLU A 91 10.54 8.08 -6.91
C GLU A 91 10.86 7.70 -8.37
N THR A 92 10.38 6.54 -8.82
CA THR A 92 10.69 6.01 -10.16
C THR A 92 9.81 6.64 -11.23
N TRP A 93 8.50 6.73 -11.00
CA TRP A 93 7.56 7.26 -11.98
C TRP A 93 7.04 8.64 -11.57
N LYS A 94 7.42 9.66 -12.35
CA LYS A 94 7.05 11.06 -12.08
C LYS A 94 5.69 11.46 -12.68
N VAL A 95 4.98 10.51 -13.30
CA VAL A 95 3.61 10.69 -13.78
C VAL A 95 2.59 10.50 -12.65
N GLY A 96 1.38 11.05 -12.81
CA GLY A 96 0.32 10.96 -11.81
C GLY A 96 0.57 11.82 -10.57
N PRO A 97 -0.22 11.62 -9.50
CA PRO A 97 -0.07 12.37 -8.26
C PRO A 97 1.25 12.03 -7.55
N GLN A 98 1.80 13.03 -6.88
CA GLN A 98 2.93 12.82 -5.98
C GLN A 98 2.43 12.20 -4.68
N LEU A 99 2.98 11.04 -4.31
CA LEU A 99 2.50 10.27 -3.14
C LEU A 99 3.12 10.77 -1.82
N LEU A 100 4.31 11.38 -1.88
CA LEU A 100 4.98 11.98 -0.74
C LEU A 100 5.26 13.46 -0.99
N PRO A 101 5.11 14.34 0.02
CA PRO A 101 5.43 15.76 -0.10
C PRO A 101 6.89 16.02 -0.52
N GLN A 102 7.13 17.10 -1.28
CA GLN A 102 8.50 17.52 -1.61
C GLN A 102 9.21 18.14 -0.42
N ASP A 103 8.48 18.90 0.40
CA ASP A 103 9.04 19.48 1.62
C ASP A 103 9.57 18.40 2.56
N PRO A 104 10.84 18.48 3.00
CA PRO A 104 11.44 17.42 3.81
C PRO A 104 10.79 17.24 5.18
N TYR A 105 10.31 18.30 5.81
CA TYR A 105 9.66 18.23 7.12
C TYR A 105 8.28 17.56 7.01
N ARG A 106 7.45 18.02 6.08
CA ARG A 106 6.15 17.40 5.81
C ARG A 106 6.29 15.94 5.39
N ARG A 107 7.30 15.63 4.56
CA ARG A 107 7.58 14.24 4.16
C ARG A 107 7.98 13.36 5.35
N ALA A 108 8.78 13.88 6.29
CA ALA A 108 9.13 13.16 7.50
C ALA A 108 7.91 12.87 8.38
N ASN A 109 7.02 13.85 8.56
CA ASN A 109 5.77 13.68 9.31
C ASN A 109 4.81 12.70 8.62
N VAL A 110 4.67 12.76 7.30
CA VAL A 110 3.88 11.76 6.54
C VAL A 110 4.44 10.36 6.73
N ARG A 111 5.75 10.17 6.72
CA ARG A 111 6.38 8.86 7.00
C ARG A 111 6.15 8.40 8.43
N PHE A 112 6.18 9.29 9.40
CA PHE A 112 5.87 8.98 10.79
C PHE A 112 4.46 8.42 10.92
N TRP A 113 3.45 9.14 10.38
CA TRP A 113 2.07 8.68 10.43
C TRP A 113 1.82 7.43 9.58
N ALA A 114 2.48 7.30 8.44
CA ALA A 114 2.43 6.08 7.64
C ALA A 114 2.97 4.87 8.42
N SER A 115 4.06 5.05 9.18
CA SER A 115 4.62 4.02 10.06
C SER A 115 3.67 3.70 11.22
N PHE A 116 3.06 4.71 11.84
CA PHE A 116 2.07 4.53 12.91
C PHE A 116 0.87 3.72 12.42
N ILE A 117 0.29 4.09 11.26
CA ILE A 117 -0.81 3.33 10.65
C ILE A 117 -0.38 1.90 10.39
N HIS A 118 0.80 1.69 9.80
CA HIS A 118 1.31 0.38 9.42
C HIS A 118 1.59 -0.52 10.64
N GLN A 119 2.25 0.00 11.67
CA GLN A 119 2.71 -0.81 12.80
C GLN A 119 1.68 -0.90 13.93
N GLN A 120 0.90 0.16 14.14
CA GLN A 120 -0.01 0.22 15.27
C GLN A 120 -1.45 -0.12 14.86
N LEU A 121 -2.02 0.59 13.91
CA LEU A 121 -3.43 0.40 13.57
C LEU A 121 -3.69 -0.93 12.87
N TYR A 122 -2.86 -1.33 11.91
CA TYR A 122 -3.06 -2.61 11.23
C TYR A 122 -2.89 -3.81 12.15
N GLU A 123 -1.89 -3.80 13.04
CA GLU A 123 -1.69 -4.90 13.99
C GLU A 123 -2.85 -5.00 14.99
N THR A 124 -3.31 -3.86 15.51
CA THR A 124 -4.47 -3.84 16.41
C THR A 124 -5.74 -4.28 15.71
N MET A 125 -6.00 -3.82 14.47
CA MET A 125 -7.14 -4.29 13.68
C MET A 125 -7.08 -5.80 13.43
N PHE A 126 -5.91 -6.35 13.11
CA PHE A 126 -5.75 -7.81 12.99
C PHE A 126 -6.00 -8.55 14.30
N THR A 127 -5.65 -7.95 15.43
CA THR A 127 -5.95 -8.52 16.74
C THR A 127 -7.45 -8.55 16.99
N VAL A 128 -8.17 -7.46 16.70
CA VAL A 128 -9.63 -7.41 16.76
C VAL A 128 -10.28 -8.51 15.92
N LEU A 129 -9.76 -8.73 14.70
CA LEU A 129 -10.31 -9.73 13.78
C LEU A 129 -9.98 -11.19 14.15
N LYS A 130 -8.96 -11.44 14.97
CA LYS A 130 -8.47 -12.79 15.30
C LYS A 130 -8.82 -13.24 16.71
N THR A 131 -9.31 -12.34 17.57
CA THR A 131 -9.65 -12.63 18.96
C THR A 131 -11.17 -12.64 19.19
N ALA A 132 -11.61 -13.10 20.34
CA ALA A 132 -13.00 -13.10 20.78
C ALA A 132 -13.09 -12.85 22.28
N GLY A 133 -14.28 -12.44 22.78
CA GLY A 133 -14.55 -12.15 24.18
C GLY A 133 -13.68 -11.00 24.72
N GLU A 134 -13.27 -11.06 26.00
CA GLU A 134 -12.52 -9.99 26.65
C GLU A 134 -11.24 -9.55 25.92
N ALA A 135 -10.56 -10.49 25.22
CA ALA A 135 -9.36 -10.14 24.45
C ALA A 135 -9.70 -9.27 23.23
N GLN A 136 -10.85 -9.53 22.60
CA GLN A 136 -11.34 -8.72 21.49
C GLN A 136 -11.82 -7.35 21.98
N GLU A 137 -12.55 -7.30 23.10
CA GLU A 137 -13.00 -6.03 23.71
C GLU A 137 -11.82 -5.10 24.01
N ARG A 138 -10.76 -5.62 24.65
CA ARG A 138 -9.53 -4.85 24.88
C ARG A 138 -8.86 -4.38 23.60
N ALA A 139 -8.83 -5.21 22.58
CA ALA A 139 -8.27 -4.83 21.28
C ALA A 139 -9.10 -3.76 20.56
N ILE A 140 -10.43 -3.78 20.73
CA ILE A 140 -11.33 -2.75 20.22
C ILE A 140 -11.06 -1.41 20.91
N ASP A 141 -10.97 -1.40 22.24
CA ASP A 141 -10.68 -0.19 23.00
C ASP A 141 -9.33 0.42 22.56
N GLU A 142 -8.31 -0.42 22.45
CA GLU A 142 -6.98 0.00 21.95
C GLU A 142 -7.05 0.56 20.51
N LEU A 143 -7.85 -0.06 19.65
CA LEU A 143 -8.05 0.41 18.26
C LEU A 143 -8.68 1.80 18.24
N LEU A 144 -9.73 2.02 19.06
CA LEU A 144 -10.43 3.29 19.16
C LEU A 144 -9.52 4.41 19.69
N GLU A 145 -8.69 4.12 20.70
CA GLU A 145 -7.69 5.06 21.21
C GLU A 145 -6.67 5.44 20.13
N LYS A 146 -6.15 4.45 19.40
CA LYS A 146 -5.18 4.68 18.32
C LYS A 146 -5.79 5.43 17.13
N LEU A 147 -7.06 5.20 16.82
CA LEU A 147 -7.77 5.98 15.78
C LEU A 147 -7.92 7.45 16.21
N GLN A 148 -8.17 7.72 17.49
CA GLN A 148 -8.24 9.08 18.01
C GLN A 148 -6.86 9.76 17.93
N VAL A 149 -5.78 9.07 18.29
CA VAL A 149 -4.40 9.59 18.14
C VAL A 149 -4.08 9.91 16.67
N LEU A 150 -4.52 9.04 15.73
CA LEU A 150 -4.36 9.32 14.31
C LEU A 150 -5.16 10.54 13.90
N GLU A 151 -6.44 10.64 14.31
CA GLU A 151 -7.34 11.77 14.01
C GLU A 151 -6.69 13.11 14.34
N GLU A 152 -6.22 13.25 15.59
CA GLU A 152 -5.57 14.46 16.08
C GLU A 152 -4.23 14.73 15.35
N GLY A 153 -3.46 13.70 15.10
CA GLY A 153 -2.14 13.83 14.50
C GLY A 153 -2.12 14.13 13.02
N ILE A 154 -3.17 13.77 12.29
CA ILE A 154 -3.25 14.08 10.84
C ILE A 154 -4.01 15.37 10.54
N GLU A 155 -4.62 16.02 11.52
CA GLU A 155 -5.39 17.26 11.34
C GLU A 155 -4.57 18.37 10.65
N GLU A 156 -3.28 18.48 10.97
CA GLU A 156 -2.38 19.46 10.35
C GLU A 156 -2.24 19.31 8.83
N PHE A 157 -2.44 18.09 8.30
CA PHE A 157 -2.38 17.81 6.86
C PHE A 157 -3.68 18.19 6.14
N TYR A 158 -4.78 18.28 6.90
CA TYR A 158 -6.13 18.49 6.38
C TYR A 158 -6.88 19.63 7.08
N PRO A 159 -6.32 20.84 7.09
CA PRO A 159 -6.90 21.99 7.86
C PRO A 159 -8.31 22.39 7.42
N ASN A 160 -8.75 21.92 6.25
CA ASN A 160 -10.09 22.16 5.70
C ASN A 160 -10.91 20.87 5.58
N GLY A 161 -10.60 19.85 6.38
CA GLY A 161 -11.14 18.50 6.25
C GLY A 161 -10.43 17.68 5.17
N ILE A 162 -10.61 16.37 5.21
CA ILE A 162 -10.04 15.48 4.20
C ILE A 162 -10.77 15.74 2.87
N PRO A 163 -10.06 16.09 1.80
CA PRO A 163 -10.71 16.31 0.50
C PRO A 163 -11.33 15.00 0.03
N SER A 164 -12.48 15.10 -0.64
CA SER A 164 -13.09 13.91 -1.28
C SER A 164 -12.03 13.16 -2.06
N ILE A 165 -11.93 11.85 -1.84
CA ILE A 165 -10.95 10.98 -2.48
C ILE A 165 -11.11 11.09 -3.99
N ARG A 166 -10.14 11.72 -4.62
CA ARG A 166 -10.00 11.79 -6.08
C ARG A 166 -8.60 11.36 -6.44
N HIS A 167 -8.47 10.71 -7.57
CA HIS A 167 -7.19 10.28 -8.13
C HIS A 167 -6.06 11.33 -8.01
N GLN A 168 -6.38 12.60 -8.10
CA GLN A 168 -5.42 13.70 -8.08
C GLN A 168 -4.90 14.09 -6.69
N ASN A 169 -5.59 13.69 -5.61
CA ASN A 169 -5.34 14.15 -4.23
C ASN A 169 -4.82 13.04 -3.31
N MET A 170 -4.66 11.83 -3.83
CA MET A 170 -4.22 10.69 -3.00
C MET A 170 -2.72 10.68 -2.84
N GLY A 171 -2.27 10.77 -1.60
CA GLY A 171 -0.91 10.49 -1.16
C GLY A 171 -0.82 9.17 -0.41
N ILE A 172 0.32 8.95 0.25
CA ILE A 172 0.57 7.69 0.97
C ILE A 172 -0.38 7.50 2.17
N LEU A 173 -0.75 8.56 2.89
CA LEU A 173 -1.66 8.47 4.04
C LEU A 173 -3.05 8.02 3.59
N GLU A 174 -3.58 8.64 2.52
CA GLU A 174 -4.87 8.26 1.95
C GLU A 174 -4.88 6.81 1.48
N ILE A 175 -3.82 6.35 0.80
CA ILE A 175 -3.66 4.95 0.39
C ILE A 175 -3.74 4.01 1.60
N LEU A 176 -3.03 4.33 2.67
CA LEU A 176 -2.98 3.49 3.87
C LEU A 176 -4.31 3.44 4.60
N ILE A 177 -4.96 4.58 4.77
CA ILE A 177 -6.25 4.69 5.46
C ILE A 177 -7.34 4.01 4.62
N CYS A 178 -7.38 4.22 3.30
CA CYS A 178 -8.28 3.52 2.38
C CYS A 178 -8.15 1.99 2.49
N CYS A 179 -6.93 1.48 2.51
CA CYS A 179 -6.72 0.04 2.58
C CYS A 179 -7.01 -0.55 3.96
N LEU A 180 -6.93 0.25 5.04
CA LEU A 180 -7.27 -0.15 6.40
C LEU A 180 -8.77 -0.10 6.65
N LEU A 181 -9.38 1.05 6.36
CA LEU A 181 -10.76 1.37 6.73
C LEU A 181 -11.75 1.17 5.57
N GLY A 182 -11.31 0.93 4.32
CA GLY A 182 -12.22 0.69 3.21
C GLY A 182 -13.31 -0.33 3.50
N PRO A 183 -13.03 -1.48 4.12
CA PRO A 183 -14.04 -2.47 4.49
C PRO A 183 -14.69 -2.25 5.87
N TYR A 184 -14.51 -1.09 6.55
CA TYR A 184 -14.89 -0.92 7.95
C TYR A 184 -16.38 -1.21 8.23
N LYS A 185 -17.30 -0.82 7.36
CA LYS A 185 -18.73 -1.10 7.53
C LYS A 185 -19.04 -2.61 7.54
N LEU A 186 -18.34 -3.38 6.72
CA LEU A 186 -18.47 -4.83 6.73
C LEU A 186 -17.86 -5.41 8.01
N GLN A 187 -16.73 -4.87 8.46
CA GLN A 187 -16.08 -5.29 9.71
C GLN A 187 -16.99 -4.99 10.91
N GLU A 188 -17.60 -3.80 10.97
CA GLU A 188 -18.59 -3.44 12.00
C GLU A 188 -19.79 -4.39 12.03
N GLN A 189 -20.35 -4.75 10.87
CA GLN A 189 -21.46 -5.67 10.78
C GLN A 189 -21.10 -7.10 11.22
N VAL A 190 -19.92 -7.59 10.84
CA VAL A 190 -19.47 -8.95 11.18
C VAL A 190 -19.10 -9.07 12.65
N LEU A 191 -18.53 -8.02 13.24
CA LEU A 191 -18.05 -8.01 14.62
C LEU A 191 -19.09 -7.48 15.62
N ASP A 192 -20.21 -6.93 15.15
CA ASP A 192 -21.22 -6.22 15.94
C ASP A 192 -20.61 -5.10 16.82
N ILE A 193 -19.73 -4.30 16.23
CA ILE A 193 -19.02 -3.20 16.89
C ILE A 193 -19.07 -1.94 16.03
N GLN A 194 -18.86 -0.77 16.63
CA GLN A 194 -18.65 0.49 15.91
C GLN A 194 -17.17 0.90 15.95
N ILE A 195 -16.50 0.85 14.80
CA ILE A 195 -15.08 1.18 14.65
C ILE A 195 -14.89 2.69 14.44
N ILE A 196 -15.71 3.29 13.56
CA ILE A 196 -15.62 4.73 13.27
C ILE A 196 -16.76 5.45 13.99
N LYS A 197 -16.42 6.33 14.93
CA LYS A 197 -17.37 7.11 15.71
C LYS A 197 -17.28 8.59 15.31
N PRO A 198 -18.33 9.17 14.67
CA PRO A 198 -18.28 10.55 14.19
C PRO A 198 -17.92 11.58 15.28
N GLU A 199 -18.32 11.30 16.51
CA GLU A 199 -18.04 12.15 17.68
C GLU A 199 -16.59 12.09 18.16
N ARG A 200 -15.83 11.02 17.83
CA ARG A 200 -14.44 10.82 18.23
C ARG A 200 -13.45 11.03 17.09
N THR A 201 -13.87 10.67 15.88
CA THR A 201 -13.02 10.70 14.68
C THR A 201 -13.76 11.38 13.52
N PRO A 202 -14.15 12.69 13.67
CA PRO A 202 -14.92 13.39 12.65
C PRO A 202 -14.18 13.55 11.32
N LEU A 203 -12.86 13.74 11.35
CA LEU A 203 -12.04 13.86 10.15
C LEU A 203 -12.02 12.54 9.38
N ILE A 204 -11.72 11.43 10.05
CA ILE A 204 -11.71 10.08 9.45
C ILE A 204 -13.12 9.69 8.99
N PHE A 205 -14.16 10.06 9.73
CA PHE A 205 -15.55 9.77 9.35
C PHE A 205 -15.99 10.54 8.10
N SER A 206 -15.45 11.75 7.90
CA SER A 206 -15.76 12.59 6.74
C SER A 206 -15.16 12.04 5.43
N TRP A 207 -14.33 11.05 5.53
CA TRP A 207 -13.57 10.43 4.47
C TRP A 207 -14.33 9.27 3.83
#